data_b57e9413c405808b8db5284b00b2ad8d
#
_entry.id   b57e9413c405808b8db5284b00b2ad8d
#
_cell.length_a   1.000
_cell.length_b   1.000
_cell.length_c   1.000
_cell.angle_alpha   90.00
_cell.angle_beta   90.00
_cell.angle_gamma   90.00
#
_symmetry.space_group_name_H-M   'P 1'
#
loop_
_entity.id
_entity.type
_entity.pdbx_description
1 polymer ?
#
loop_
_entity_poly.entity_id
_entity_poly.type
_entity_poly.pdbx_seq_one_letter_code
_entity_poly.pdbx_strand_id
1 'polypeptide(L)'
;LHTQRVRDSLCAHEGNDSRYSSYGMGFVKFAAEEKQLFRWLYLEGEQPGAYQSDVLMQEVIGVIVDEFGYAEDTARRFHQDMIYFTYGLAILANTDHLHLTEAELREAFRREFRALIFIYGKPAKLPVFAVKAGVAL
;
A
#
# COMPACT_ATOMS: atom_id res chain seq x y z
N LEU A 1 -6.23 -11.19 17.21
CA LEU A 1 -5.28 -10.28 17.88
C LEU A 1 -4.21 -9.75 16.93
N HIS A 2 -3.47 -10.63 16.27
CA HIS A 2 -2.44 -10.19 15.32
C HIS A 2 -3.05 -9.51 14.09
N THR A 3 -4.14 -10.06 13.58
CA THR A 3 -4.85 -9.48 12.44
C THR A 3 -5.34 -8.06 12.76
N GLN A 4 -5.82 -7.82 13.98
CA GLN A 4 -6.27 -6.49 14.38
C GLN A 4 -5.10 -5.52 14.48
N ARG A 5 -3.96 -5.92 15.03
CA ARG A 5 -2.76 -5.07 15.08
C ARG A 5 -2.24 -4.71 13.70
N VAL A 6 -2.25 -5.65 12.77
CA VAL A 6 -1.89 -5.39 11.38
C VAL A 6 -2.86 -4.39 10.77
N ARG A 7 -4.16 -4.59 10.94
CA ARG A 7 -5.17 -3.64 10.46
C ARG A 7 -5.00 -2.25 11.05
N ASP A 8 -4.77 -2.17 12.36
CA ASP A 8 -4.57 -0.89 13.05
C ASP A 8 -3.35 -0.16 12.50
N SER A 9 -2.25 -0.88 12.26
CA SER A 9 -1.06 -0.30 11.63
C SER A 9 -1.32 0.16 10.20
N LEU A 10 -2.05 -0.65 9.42
CA LEU A 10 -2.39 -0.31 8.03
C LEU A 10 -3.31 0.89 7.94
N CYS A 11 -4.17 1.09 8.94
CA CYS A 11 -5.14 2.17 8.96
C CYS A 11 -4.68 3.39 9.79
N ALA A 12 -3.48 3.36 10.34
CA ALA A 12 -2.98 4.40 11.25
C ALA A 12 -2.64 5.72 10.56
N HIS A 13 -2.64 5.78 9.24
CA HIS A 13 -2.37 7.00 8.50
C HIS A 13 -3.67 7.77 8.24
N GLU A 14 -3.86 8.81 9.01
CA GLU A 14 -4.95 9.75 8.80
C GLU A 14 -4.41 11.03 8.15
N GLY A 15 -5.27 11.75 7.47
CA GLY A 15 -4.94 13.02 6.84
C GLY A 15 -5.45 13.10 5.39
N ASN A 16 -4.70 13.78 4.53
CA ASN A 16 -5.08 13.98 3.12
C ASN A 16 -4.78 12.78 2.22
N ASP A 17 -4.33 11.67 2.79
CA ASP A 17 -4.05 10.46 2.03
C ASP A 17 -5.34 9.69 1.75
N SER A 18 -5.39 9.02 0.60
CA SER A 18 -6.48 8.10 0.31
C SER A 18 -6.43 6.89 1.24
N ARG A 19 -7.54 6.21 1.42
CA ARG A 19 -7.59 4.95 2.17
C ARG A 19 -6.60 3.93 1.60
N TYR A 20 -6.49 3.89 0.27
CA TYR A 20 -5.60 2.96 -0.40
C TYR A 20 -4.12 3.26 -0.10
N SER A 21 -3.71 4.52 -0.19
CA SER A 21 -2.32 4.89 0.13
C SER A 21 -2.00 4.65 1.60
N SER A 22 -2.97 4.82 2.47
CA SER A 22 -2.81 4.54 3.90
C SER A 22 -2.47 3.08 4.18
N TYR A 23 -3.06 2.14 3.45
CA TYR A 23 -2.69 0.73 3.58
C TYR A 23 -1.22 0.49 3.24
N GLY A 24 -0.76 1.01 2.10
CA GLY A 24 0.63 0.83 1.67
C GLY A 24 1.63 1.46 2.63
N MET A 25 1.41 2.70 3.01
CA MET A 25 2.29 3.41 3.94
C MET A 25 2.30 2.74 5.31
N GLY A 26 1.14 2.34 5.82
CA GLY A 26 1.03 1.63 7.08
C GLY A 26 1.75 0.29 7.07
N PHE A 27 1.71 -0.43 5.96
CA PHE A 27 2.41 -1.71 5.80
C PHE A 27 3.93 -1.53 5.88
N VAL A 28 4.49 -0.56 5.19
CA VAL A 28 5.93 -0.27 5.23
C VAL A 28 6.35 0.18 6.63
N LYS A 29 5.57 1.04 7.24
CA LYS A 29 5.81 1.51 8.61
C LYS A 29 5.79 0.35 9.61
N PHE A 30 4.82 -0.54 9.50
CA PHE A 30 4.73 -1.75 10.30
C PHE A 30 6.00 -2.61 10.16
N ALA A 31 6.46 -2.82 8.92
CA ALA A 31 7.68 -3.57 8.66
C ALA A 31 8.92 -2.94 9.29
N ALA A 32 9.00 -1.62 9.33
CA ALA A 32 10.12 -0.88 9.91
C ALA A 32 10.09 -0.86 11.45
N GLU A 33 8.91 -0.75 12.03
CA GLU A 33 8.74 -0.57 13.48
C GLU A 33 8.55 -1.88 14.24
N GLU A 34 7.83 -2.83 13.66
CA GLU A 34 7.51 -4.13 14.27
C GLU A 34 8.28 -5.25 13.55
N LYS A 35 9.60 -5.15 13.56
CA LYS A 35 10.49 -5.96 12.73
C LYS A 35 10.31 -7.46 12.90
N GLN A 36 10.26 -7.94 14.14
CA GLN A 36 10.15 -9.37 14.40
C GLN A 36 8.77 -9.90 14.04
N LEU A 37 7.73 -9.13 14.36
CA LEU A 37 6.35 -9.51 14.03
C LEU A 37 6.16 -9.55 12.51
N PHE A 38 6.69 -8.56 11.78
CA PHE A 38 6.65 -8.55 10.33
C PHE A 38 7.32 -9.79 9.74
N ARG A 39 8.53 -10.13 10.21
CA ARG A 39 9.26 -11.31 9.74
C ARG A 39 8.46 -12.58 9.97
N TRP A 40 7.92 -12.73 11.16
CA TRP A 40 7.14 -13.91 11.50
C TRP A 40 5.88 -14.04 10.64
N LEU A 41 5.17 -12.93 10.42
CA LEU A 41 3.91 -12.94 9.65
C LEU A 41 4.11 -13.10 8.16
N TYR A 42 5.16 -12.49 7.60
CA TYR A 42 5.28 -12.35 6.15
C TYR A 42 6.49 -13.06 5.54
N LEU A 43 7.51 -13.41 6.32
CA LEU A 43 8.75 -13.97 5.77
C LEU A 43 9.13 -15.34 6.32
N GLU A 44 8.94 -15.60 7.61
CA GLU A 44 9.54 -16.74 8.30
C GLU A 44 8.54 -17.71 8.95
N GLY A 45 7.25 -17.37 9.02
CA GLY A 45 6.23 -18.22 9.63
C GLY A 45 5.95 -19.48 8.82
N GLU A 46 5.17 -20.40 9.38
CA GLU A 46 4.76 -21.63 8.68
C GLU A 46 4.01 -21.36 7.39
N GLN A 47 3.28 -20.23 7.34
CA GLN A 47 2.56 -19.78 6.15
C GLN A 47 2.85 -18.29 5.94
N PRO A 48 4.03 -17.95 5.38
CA PRO A 48 4.35 -16.56 5.11
C PRO A 48 3.30 -15.91 4.21
N GLY A 49 2.85 -14.72 4.58
CA GLY A 49 1.84 -14.01 3.80
C GLY A 49 0.40 -14.48 4.02
N ALA A 50 0.15 -15.45 4.91
CA ALA A 50 -1.21 -15.93 5.21
C ALA A 50 -2.14 -14.83 5.75
N TYR A 51 -1.57 -13.73 6.22
CA TYR A 51 -2.33 -12.58 6.70
C TYR A 51 -2.88 -11.70 5.60
N GLN A 52 -2.46 -11.94 4.37
CA GLN A 52 -3.17 -11.42 3.20
C GLN A 52 -4.30 -12.37 2.85
N SER A 53 -5.25 -12.47 3.75
CA SER A 53 -6.43 -13.30 3.51
C SER A 53 -7.21 -12.80 2.30
N ASP A 54 -7.97 -13.70 1.68
CA ASP A 54 -8.86 -13.33 0.59
C ASP A 54 -9.85 -12.23 1.01
N VAL A 55 -10.24 -12.22 2.28
CA VAL A 55 -11.13 -11.18 2.84
C VAL A 55 -10.46 -9.81 2.80
N LEU A 56 -9.21 -9.71 3.26
CA LEU A 56 -8.48 -8.45 3.21
C LEU A 56 -8.21 -8.01 1.77
N MET A 57 -7.86 -8.95 0.90
CA MET A 57 -7.65 -8.67 -0.52
C MET A 57 -8.91 -8.11 -1.16
N GLN A 58 -10.07 -8.72 -0.92
CA GLN A 58 -11.35 -8.24 -1.44
C GLN A 58 -11.68 -6.84 -0.90
N GLU A 59 -11.41 -6.59 0.37
CA GLU A 59 -11.62 -5.29 0.99
C GLU A 59 -10.77 -4.21 0.30
N VAL A 60 -9.50 -4.48 0.07
CA VAL A 60 -8.59 -3.53 -0.59
C VAL A 60 -8.98 -3.29 -2.04
N ILE A 61 -9.33 -4.34 -2.78
CA ILE A 61 -9.84 -4.20 -4.16
C ILE A 61 -11.09 -3.33 -4.18
N GLY A 62 -12.00 -3.54 -3.23
CA GLY A 62 -13.20 -2.70 -3.09
C GLY A 62 -12.88 -1.23 -2.86
N VAL A 63 -11.84 -0.94 -2.08
CA VAL A 63 -11.37 0.44 -1.87
C VAL A 63 -10.88 1.07 -3.17
N ILE A 64 -10.14 0.32 -3.99
CA ILE A 64 -9.64 0.82 -5.28
C ILE A 64 -10.83 1.11 -6.23
N VAL A 65 -11.77 0.19 -6.33
CA VAL A 65 -12.97 0.38 -7.15
C VAL A 65 -13.74 1.62 -6.70
N ASP A 66 -13.92 1.76 -5.40
CA ASP A 66 -14.70 2.86 -4.81
C ASP A 66 -13.99 4.21 -4.93
N GLU A 67 -12.71 4.28 -4.59
CA GLU A 67 -11.98 5.54 -4.58
C GLU A 67 -11.55 6.01 -5.97
N PHE A 68 -11.18 5.09 -6.85
CA PHE A 68 -10.61 5.46 -8.15
C PHE A 68 -11.56 5.23 -9.32
N GLY A 69 -12.60 4.44 -9.12
CA GLY A 69 -13.56 4.15 -10.19
C GLY A 69 -13.06 3.19 -11.24
N TYR A 70 -12.00 2.43 -10.97
CA TYR A 70 -11.58 1.36 -11.87
C TYR A 70 -12.57 0.19 -11.85
N ALA A 71 -12.67 -0.50 -12.98
CA ALA A 71 -13.35 -1.80 -13.03
C ALA A 71 -12.60 -2.81 -12.15
N GLU A 72 -13.29 -3.81 -11.64
CA GLU A 72 -12.71 -4.78 -10.70
C GLU A 72 -11.46 -5.48 -11.25
N ASP A 73 -11.49 -5.92 -12.52
CA ASP A 73 -10.33 -6.57 -13.13
C ASP A 73 -9.11 -5.65 -13.19
N THR A 74 -9.31 -4.40 -13.55
CA THR A 74 -8.25 -3.38 -13.58
C THR A 74 -7.74 -3.12 -12.17
N ALA A 75 -8.64 -3.00 -11.20
CA ALA A 75 -8.27 -2.80 -9.80
C ALA A 75 -7.41 -3.95 -9.26
N ARG A 76 -7.72 -5.18 -9.62
CA ARG A 76 -6.92 -6.37 -9.24
C ARG A 76 -5.50 -6.30 -9.79
N ARG A 77 -5.36 -5.98 -11.06
CA ARG A 77 -4.04 -5.86 -11.71
C ARG A 77 -3.25 -4.69 -11.15
N PHE A 78 -3.90 -3.56 -10.96
CA PHE A 78 -3.30 -2.38 -10.33
C PHE A 78 -2.76 -2.73 -8.94
N HIS A 79 -3.58 -3.38 -8.13
CA HIS A 79 -3.18 -3.76 -6.77
C HIS A 79 -2.04 -4.79 -6.79
N GLN A 80 -2.04 -5.73 -7.72
CA GLN A 80 -0.98 -6.71 -7.85
C GLN A 80 0.38 -6.03 -8.08
N ASP A 81 0.43 -5.04 -8.97
CA ASP A 81 1.66 -4.27 -9.21
C ASP A 81 2.06 -3.45 -7.97
N MET A 82 1.10 -2.87 -7.27
CA MET A 82 1.36 -2.15 -6.03
C MET A 82 1.85 -3.06 -4.91
N ILE A 83 1.40 -4.29 -4.86
CA ILE A 83 1.91 -5.28 -3.90
C ILE A 83 3.40 -5.52 -4.12
N TYR A 84 3.83 -5.73 -5.36
CA TYR A 84 5.26 -5.94 -5.65
C TYR A 84 6.10 -4.76 -5.19
N PHE A 85 5.67 -3.56 -5.48
CA PHE A 85 6.34 -2.34 -5.05
C PHE A 85 6.35 -2.20 -3.53
N THR A 86 5.20 -2.35 -2.89
CA THR A 86 5.03 -2.17 -1.44
C THR A 86 5.83 -3.20 -0.64
N TYR A 87 5.83 -4.46 -1.07
CA TYR A 87 6.63 -5.50 -0.43
C TYR A 87 8.13 -5.20 -0.56
N GLY A 88 8.56 -4.73 -1.71
CA GLY A 88 9.95 -4.33 -1.90
C GLY A 88 10.37 -3.28 -0.89
N LEU A 89 9.59 -2.22 -0.74
CA LEU A 89 9.86 -1.17 0.25
C LEU A 89 9.82 -1.72 1.68
N ALA A 90 8.82 -2.55 1.99
CA ALA A 90 8.66 -3.11 3.33
C ALA A 90 9.84 -4.00 3.74
N ILE A 91 10.30 -4.85 2.84
CA ILE A 91 11.45 -5.71 3.10
C ILE A 91 12.72 -4.89 3.29
N LEU A 92 12.94 -3.89 2.45
CA LEU A 92 14.10 -3.00 2.58
C LEU A 92 14.07 -2.22 3.89
N ALA A 93 12.92 -1.74 4.30
CA ALA A 93 12.74 -1.06 5.59
C ALA A 93 12.93 -2.02 6.77
N ASN A 94 12.39 -3.23 6.68
CA ASN A 94 12.52 -4.24 7.72
C ASN A 94 13.96 -4.66 7.97
N THR A 95 14.75 -4.74 6.91
CA THR A 95 16.16 -5.19 6.95
C THR A 95 17.15 -4.04 7.12
N ASP A 96 16.69 -2.85 7.42
CA ASP A 96 17.50 -1.64 7.61
C ASP A 96 18.33 -1.23 6.38
N HIS A 97 17.95 -1.69 5.19
CA HIS A 97 18.57 -1.26 3.93
C HIS A 97 17.99 0.05 3.40
N LEU A 98 16.87 0.48 3.94
CA LEU A 98 16.19 1.68 3.52
C LEU A 98 15.57 2.38 4.72
N HIS A 99 15.86 3.68 4.85
CA HIS A 99 15.29 4.53 5.88
C HIS A 99 14.64 5.73 5.21
N LEU A 100 13.33 5.68 5.05
CA LEU A 100 12.57 6.77 4.46
C LEU A 100 11.81 7.54 5.53
N THR A 101 11.82 8.86 5.42
CA THR A 101 10.89 9.70 6.16
C THR A 101 9.47 9.45 5.62
N GLU A 102 8.48 9.87 6.38
CA GLU A 102 7.09 9.77 5.95
C GLU A 102 6.85 10.51 4.62
N ALA A 103 7.46 11.70 4.47
CA ALA A 103 7.36 12.49 3.24
C ALA A 103 8.00 11.77 2.04
N GLU A 104 9.17 11.16 2.25
CA GLU A 104 9.86 10.39 1.21
C GLU A 104 9.07 9.15 0.82
N LEU A 105 8.48 8.46 1.79
CA LEU A 105 7.65 7.29 1.54
C LEU A 105 6.39 7.67 0.74
N ARG A 106 5.73 8.76 1.14
CA ARG A 106 4.56 9.27 0.42
C ARG A 106 4.90 9.62 -1.03
N GLU A 107 6.05 10.25 -1.26
CA GLU A 107 6.50 10.59 -2.61
C GLU A 107 6.81 9.33 -3.45
N ALA A 108 7.39 8.30 -2.84
CA ALA A 108 7.65 7.03 -3.52
C ALA A 108 6.34 6.38 -3.99
N PHE A 109 5.33 6.34 -3.12
CA PHE A 109 4.01 5.82 -3.49
C PHE A 109 3.33 6.67 -4.56
N ARG A 110 3.46 7.99 -4.48
CA ARG A 110 2.89 8.90 -5.48
C ARG A 110 3.47 8.64 -6.86
N ARG A 111 4.79 8.49 -6.96
CA ARG A 111 5.46 8.21 -8.24
C ARG A 111 5.01 6.87 -8.82
N GLU A 112 4.95 5.84 -8.01
CA GLU A 112 4.51 4.52 -8.47
C GLU A 112 3.05 4.54 -8.90
N PHE A 113 2.19 5.20 -8.14
CA PHE A 113 0.80 5.37 -8.49
C PHE A 113 0.65 6.06 -9.85
N ARG A 114 1.40 7.13 -10.09
CA ARG A 114 1.37 7.86 -11.37
C ARG A 114 1.84 6.99 -12.53
N ALA A 115 2.87 6.18 -12.31
CA ALA A 115 3.33 5.23 -13.33
C ALA A 115 2.26 4.20 -13.67
N LEU A 116 1.55 3.68 -12.68
CA LEU A 116 0.48 2.73 -12.90
C LEU A 116 -0.76 3.37 -13.55
N ILE A 117 -1.08 4.61 -13.23
CA ILE A 117 -2.11 5.36 -13.95
C ILE A 117 -1.79 5.44 -15.44
N PHE A 118 -0.53 5.64 -15.79
CA PHE A 118 -0.10 5.64 -17.18
C PHE A 118 -0.35 4.30 -17.86
N ILE A 119 -0.14 3.20 -17.15
CA ILE A 119 -0.36 1.84 -17.68
C ILE A 119 -1.83 1.49 -17.79
N TYR A 120 -2.59 1.72 -16.73
CA TYR A 120 -3.98 1.25 -16.61
C TYR A 120 -5.03 2.27 -17.03
N GLY A 121 -4.62 3.48 -17.36
CA GLY A 121 -5.51 4.57 -17.72
C GLY A 121 -5.87 5.44 -16.52
N LYS A 122 -6.29 6.67 -16.82
CA LYS A 122 -6.66 7.64 -15.80
C LYS A 122 -7.90 7.16 -15.05
N PRO A 123 -7.87 7.12 -13.71
CA PRO A 123 -9.03 6.74 -12.95
C PRO A 123 -10.16 7.77 -13.09
N ALA A 124 -11.40 7.33 -12.95
CA ALA A 124 -12.57 8.21 -12.98
C ALA A 124 -12.53 9.25 -11.85
N LYS A 125 -11.93 8.86 -10.70
CA LYS A 125 -11.70 9.73 -9.56
C LYS A 125 -10.21 9.76 -9.26
N LEU A 126 -9.60 10.94 -9.30
CA LEU A 126 -8.17 11.08 -9.03
C LEU A 126 -7.97 11.44 -7.56
N PRO A 127 -7.33 10.57 -6.76
CA PRO A 127 -7.08 10.88 -5.36
C PRO A 127 -6.07 12.01 -5.21
N VAL A 128 -6.24 12.82 -4.18
CA VAL A 128 -5.42 14.01 -3.93
C VAL A 128 -3.93 13.68 -3.85
N PHE A 129 -3.57 12.56 -3.23
CA PHE A 129 -2.17 12.17 -3.06
C PHE A 129 -1.45 11.88 -4.39
N ALA A 130 -2.18 11.53 -5.45
CA ALA A 130 -1.60 11.25 -6.76
C ALA A 130 -1.26 12.51 -7.54
N VAL A 131 -1.73 13.67 -7.08
CA VAL A 131 -1.50 14.97 -7.71
C VAL A 131 -0.52 15.75 -6.85
N LYS A 132 0.63 16.13 -7.45
CA LYS A 132 1.54 17.05 -6.81
C LYS A 132 1.00 18.47 -7.00
N ALA A 133 1.11 19.31 -5.98
CA ALA A 133 0.63 20.71 -6.05
C ALA A 133 1.18 21.42 -7.29
N GLY A 134 0.29 21.98 -8.11
CA GLY A 134 0.64 22.71 -9.33
C GLY A 134 1.02 21.86 -10.54
N VAL A 135 0.91 20.53 -10.46
CA VAL A 135 1.21 19.62 -11.58
C VAL A 135 -0.02 18.77 -11.88
N ALA A 136 -0.54 18.90 -13.10
CA ALA A 136 -1.62 18.05 -13.59
C ALA A 136 -1.04 16.70 -14.08
N LEU A 137 -1.81 15.64 -13.89
CA LEU A 137 -1.49 14.33 -14.46
C LEU A 137 -1.80 14.29 -15.94
#